data_35881c3aafa5d85f91d59560215d1bd6
#
_entry.id   35881c3aafa5d85f91d59560215d1bd6
#
_cell.length_a   1.000
_cell.length_b   1.000
_cell.length_c   1.000
_cell.angle_alpha   90.00
_cell.angle_beta   90.00
_cell.angle_gamma   90.00
#
_symmetry.space_group_name_H-M   'P 1'
#
loop_
_entity.id
_entity.type
_entity.pdbx_description
1 polymer ?
#
loop_
_entity_poly.entity_id
_entity_poly.type
_entity_poly.pdbx_seq_one_letter_code
_entity_poly.pdbx_strand_id
1 'polypeptide(L)'
;MKESGNITVLVLMVLAIMTLMAIASFEYSTTEIYLAKNELAKTTSFYCAEAAIVEASNELENASIANLQEVTSDFDNRSLTWIYLDSDPPDLTSFTGQNVSDILTDMPQCSQSQYIAIQKIYSDGDVLRNESLDMNKSGDNVHEYRLIARSTDGGSVSTIEIGYRRRF
;
A
#
# COMPACT_ATOMS: atom_id res chain seq x y z
N MET A 1 -34.69 67.44 -16.49
CA MET A 1 -34.04 66.26 -17.11
C MET A 1 -34.07 65.11 -16.10
N LYS A 2 -34.76 64.01 -16.39
CA LYS A 2 -34.92 62.85 -15.43
C LYS A 2 -33.72 61.89 -15.57
N GLU A 3 -32.80 61.93 -14.60
CA GLU A 3 -31.64 61.08 -14.58
C GLU A 3 -31.90 59.69 -13.89
N SER A 4 -33.18 59.28 -13.83
CA SER A 4 -33.59 58.06 -13.13
C SER A 4 -33.26 56.75 -13.88
N GLY A 5 -32.77 56.82 -15.14
CA GLY A 5 -32.40 55.60 -15.90
C GLY A 5 -31.00 55.08 -15.65
N ASN A 6 -30.09 55.87 -15.10
CA ASN A 6 -28.69 55.53 -14.97
C ASN A 6 -28.39 54.62 -13.72
N ILE A 7 -29.20 54.76 -12.67
CA ILE A 7 -29.05 53.99 -11.42
C ILE A 7 -29.44 52.52 -11.62
N THR A 8 -30.52 52.25 -12.37
CA THR A 8 -30.97 50.87 -12.65
C THR A 8 -29.94 50.08 -13.47
N VAL A 9 -29.28 50.69 -14.43
CA VAL A 9 -28.23 50.05 -15.24
C VAL A 9 -27.00 49.75 -14.37
N LEU A 10 -26.62 50.67 -13.49
CA LEU A 10 -25.49 50.47 -12.58
C LEU A 10 -25.76 49.34 -11.60
N VAL A 11 -26.97 49.24 -11.01
CA VAL A 11 -27.37 48.15 -10.13
C VAL A 11 -27.35 46.80 -10.85
N LEU A 12 -27.85 46.73 -12.10
CA LEU A 12 -27.81 45.52 -12.90
C LEU A 12 -26.37 45.09 -13.23
N MET A 13 -25.46 46.04 -13.52
CA MET A 13 -24.05 45.72 -13.71
C MET A 13 -23.38 45.14 -12.45
N VAL A 14 -23.61 45.75 -11.30
CA VAL A 14 -23.06 45.24 -10.03
C VAL A 14 -23.60 43.86 -9.71
N LEU A 15 -24.91 43.64 -9.92
CA LEU A 15 -25.52 42.33 -9.70
C LEU A 15 -24.97 41.27 -10.63
N ALA A 16 -24.71 41.58 -11.91
CA ALA A 16 -24.07 40.68 -12.86
C ALA A 16 -22.63 40.31 -12.45
N ILE A 17 -21.86 41.30 -11.97
CA ILE A 17 -20.49 41.02 -11.49
C ILE A 17 -20.53 40.16 -10.24
N MET A 18 -21.42 40.41 -9.26
CA MET A 18 -21.56 39.62 -8.06
C MET A 18 -21.98 38.18 -8.37
N THR A 19 -22.89 37.96 -9.32
CA THR A 19 -23.30 36.61 -9.73
C THR A 19 -22.13 35.83 -10.38
N LEU A 20 -21.34 36.48 -11.23
CA LEU A 20 -20.16 35.87 -11.82
C LEU A 20 -19.10 35.48 -10.75
N MET A 21 -18.87 36.37 -9.77
CA MET A 21 -17.97 36.05 -8.65
C MET A 21 -18.49 34.89 -7.80
N ALA A 22 -19.80 34.81 -7.56
CA ALA A 22 -20.39 33.70 -6.80
C ALA A 22 -20.24 32.38 -7.54
N ILE A 23 -20.46 32.32 -8.84
CA ILE A 23 -20.25 31.12 -9.66
C ILE A 23 -18.79 30.70 -9.64
N ALA A 24 -17.85 31.62 -9.85
CA ALA A 24 -16.42 31.31 -9.80
C ALA A 24 -15.98 30.77 -8.42
N SER A 25 -16.49 31.33 -7.33
CA SER A 25 -16.21 30.85 -5.99
C SER A 25 -16.75 29.44 -5.74
N PHE A 26 -17.90 29.11 -6.31
CA PHE A 26 -18.49 27.78 -6.20
C PHE A 26 -17.68 26.72 -6.96
N GLU A 27 -17.18 27.03 -8.15
CA GLU A 27 -16.31 26.14 -8.92
C GLU A 27 -14.98 25.88 -8.19
N TYR A 28 -14.41 26.91 -7.58
CA TYR A 28 -13.21 26.77 -6.75
C TYR A 28 -13.44 25.82 -5.56
N SER A 29 -14.52 26.04 -4.82
CA SER A 29 -14.85 25.22 -3.65
C SER A 29 -15.09 23.75 -4.02
N THR A 30 -15.78 23.48 -5.12
CA THR A 30 -15.99 22.10 -5.61
C THR A 30 -14.67 21.43 -5.99
N THR A 31 -13.77 22.14 -6.63
CA THR A 31 -12.46 21.62 -7.01
C THR A 31 -11.62 21.27 -5.77
N GLU A 32 -11.62 22.12 -4.74
CA GLU A 32 -10.93 21.86 -3.48
C GLU A 32 -11.48 20.62 -2.76
N ILE A 33 -12.80 20.42 -2.77
CA ILE A 33 -13.42 19.23 -2.19
C ILE A 33 -12.98 17.95 -2.92
N TYR A 34 -12.93 17.97 -4.25
CA TYR A 34 -12.44 16.82 -5.03
C TYR A 34 -10.96 16.53 -4.76
N LEU A 35 -10.14 17.58 -4.68
CA LEU A 35 -8.72 17.44 -4.36
C LEU A 35 -8.52 16.83 -2.97
N ALA A 36 -9.21 17.35 -1.96
CA ALA A 36 -9.15 16.85 -0.59
C ALA A 36 -9.62 15.38 -0.49
N LYS A 37 -10.69 15.00 -1.20
CA LYS A 37 -11.15 13.61 -1.26
C LYS A 37 -10.12 12.68 -1.89
N ASN A 38 -9.49 13.09 -3.00
CA ASN A 38 -8.47 12.31 -3.65
C ASN A 38 -7.21 12.14 -2.78
N GLU A 39 -6.82 13.19 -2.07
CA GLU A 39 -5.70 13.15 -1.13
C GLU A 39 -6.00 12.24 0.06
N LEU A 40 -7.20 12.33 0.62
CA LEU A 40 -7.65 11.43 1.69
C LEU A 40 -7.66 9.97 1.23
N ALA A 41 -8.20 9.68 0.05
CA ALA A 41 -8.23 8.34 -0.52
C ALA A 41 -6.82 7.76 -0.70
N LYS A 42 -5.89 8.56 -1.25
CA LYS A 42 -4.50 8.18 -1.43
C LYS A 42 -3.79 7.94 -0.09
N THR A 43 -4.00 8.82 0.86
CA THR A 43 -3.41 8.72 2.19
C THR A 43 -3.93 7.47 2.93
N THR A 44 -5.24 7.20 2.86
CA THR A 44 -5.84 6.01 3.45
C THR A 44 -5.26 4.73 2.84
N SER A 45 -5.21 4.62 1.50
CA SER A 45 -4.67 3.44 0.85
C SER A 45 -3.18 3.24 1.15
N PHE A 46 -2.41 4.33 1.29
CA PHE A 46 -1.00 4.26 1.66
C PHE A 46 -0.81 3.71 3.09
N TYR A 47 -1.52 4.25 4.09
CA TYR A 47 -1.42 3.77 5.46
C TYR A 47 -1.92 2.34 5.63
N CYS A 48 -2.94 1.94 4.87
CA CYS A 48 -3.41 0.56 4.88
C CYS A 48 -2.38 -0.40 4.25
N ALA A 49 -1.68 0.02 3.19
CA ALA A 49 -0.58 -0.76 2.64
C ALA A 49 0.61 -0.83 3.61
N GLU A 50 0.92 0.25 4.33
CA GLU A 50 1.95 0.27 5.37
C GLU A 50 1.60 -0.67 6.53
N ALA A 51 0.36 -0.65 7.01
CA ALA A 51 -0.11 -1.58 8.03
C ALA A 51 0.02 -3.04 7.57
N ALA A 52 -0.29 -3.33 6.31
CA ALA A 52 -0.14 -4.65 5.72
C ALA A 52 1.34 -5.12 5.69
N ILE A 53 2.27 -4.23 5.39
CA ILE A 53 3.71 -4.54 5.44
C ILE A 53 4.19 -4.84 6.86
N VAL A 54 3.75 -4.05 7.83
CA VAL A 54 4.10 -4.29 9.24
C VAL A 54 3.58 -5.65 9.69
N GLU A 55 2.35 -5.99 9.34
CA GLU A 55 1.78 -7.29 9.68
C GLU A 55 2.51 -8.43 8.98
N ALA A 56 2.83 -8.31 7.70
CA ALA A 56 3.65 -9.29 6.98
C ALA A 56 5.00 -9.53 7.65
N SER A 57 5.65 -8.47 8.14
CA SER A 57 6.92 -8.58 8.85
C SER A 57 6.77 -9.28 10.20
N ASN A 58 5.69 -8.99 10.94
CA ASN A 58 5.38 -9.64 12.22
C ASN A 58 5.08 -11.13 12.04
N GLU A 59 4.29 -11.50 11.03
CA GLU A 59 4.03 -12.90 10.71
C GLU A 59 5.30 -13.65 10.30
N LEU A 60 6.16 -13.05 9.47
CA LEU A 60 7.44 -13.63 9.13
C LEU A 60 8.33 -13.81 10.36
N GLU A 61 8.34 -12.86 11.29
CA GLU A 61 9.14 -12.94 12.51
C GLU A 61 8.65 -14.03 13.46
N ASN A 62 7.35 -14.24 13.53
CA ASN A 62 6.73 -15.24 14.39
C ASN A 62 6.64 -16.63 13.74
N ALA A 63 6.83 -16.75 12.42
CA ALA A 63 6.78 -18.02 11.72
C ALA A 63 7.87 -18.98 12.21
N SER A 64 7.52 -20.26 12.38
CA SER A 64 8.50 -21.28 12.74
C SER A 64 9.46 -21.57 11.58
N ILE A 65 10.71 -21.91 11.89
CA ILE A 65 11.73 -22.29 10.89
C ILE A 65 11.22 -23.42 9.97
N ALA A 66 10.51 -24.40 10.54
CA ALA A 66 9.96 -25.52 9.79
C ALA A 66 8.98 -25.06 8.70
N ASN A 67 8.12 -24.07 8.99
CA ASN A 67 7.15 -23.54 8.05
C ASN A 67 7.78 -22.73 6.93
N LEU A 68 8.94 -22.13 7.18
CA LEU A 68 9.68 -21.32 6.21
C LEU A 68 10.66 -22.15 5.36
N GLN A 69 11.16 -23.26 5.89
CA GLN A 69 12.02 -24.20 5.14
C GLN A 69 11.23 -25.07 4.15
N GLU A 70 9.93 -25.25 4.38
CA GLU A 70 9.04 -26.04 3.51
C GLU A 70 8.56 -25.28 2.26
N VAL A 71 9.13 -24.12 1.94
CA VAL A 71 8.87 -23.43 0.67
C VAL A 71 9.57 -24.21 -0.46
N THR A 72 9.11 -25.44 -0.66
CA THR A 72 9.46 -26.27 -1.80
C THR A 72 8.62 -25.88 -3.00
N SER A 73 9.02 -26.29 -4.20
CA SER A 73 8.34 -26.02 -5.48
C SER A 73 6.88 -26.52 -5.57
N ASP A 74 6.39 -27.23 -4.58
CA ASP A 74 5.02 -27.76 -4.53
C ASP A 74 4.08 -26.75 -3.84
N PHE A 75 3.34 -26.00 -4.65
CA PHE A 75 2.38 -24.98 -4.21
C PHE A 75 1.26 -25.52 -3.31
N ASP A 76 0.87 -26.79 -3.50
CA ASP A 76 -0.29 -27.40 -2.84
C ASP A 76 -0.06 -27.79 -1.37
N ASN A 77 1.20 -27.81 -0.90
CA ASN A 77 1.57 -28.26 0.46
C ASN A 77 2.16 -27.17 1.36
N ARG A 78 2.03 -25.88 1.01
CA ARG A 78 2.59 -24.80 1.80
C ARG A 78 1.74 -24.48 3.02
N SER A 79 2.36 -24.42 4.17
CA SER A 79 1.70 -23.93 5.40
C SER A 79 1.41 -22.41 5.35
N LEU A 80 2.15 -21.67 4.51
CA LEU A 80 2.00 -20.22 4.32
C LEU A 80 1.72 -19.93 2.83
N THR A 81 0.45 -19.76 2.48
CA THR A 81 -0.03 -19.57 1.10
C THR A 81 0.37 -18.24 0.48
N TRP A 82 0.83 -17.28 1.28
CA TRP A 82 1.19 -15.94 0.86
C TRP A 82 2.69 -15.75 0.59
N ILE A 83 3.52 -16.80 0.79
CA ILE A 83 4.95 -16.78 0.46
C ILE A 83 5.17 -17.43 -0.90
N TYR A 84 5.80 -16.69 -1.81
CA TYR A 84 6.14 -17.10 -3.17
C TYR A 84 7.65 -17.24 -3.31
N LEU A 85 8.08 -18.00 -4.31
CA LEU A 85 9.49 -18.09 -4.68
C LEU A 85 9.82 -17.06 -5.77
N ASP A 86 11.03 -16.52 -5.74
CA ASP A 86 11.48 -15.54 -6.76
C ASP A 86 11.57 -16.15 -8.18
N SER A 87 11.61 -17.49 -8.28
CA SER A 87 11.54 -18.20 -9.57
C SER A 87 10.18 -18.14 -10.25
N ASP A 88 9.12 -17.90 -9.48
CA ASP A 88 7.73 -17.84 -9.96
C ASP A 88 6.94 -16.76 -9.18
N PRO A 89 7.27 -15.48 -9.39
CA PRO A 89 6.62 -14.38 -8.70
C PRO A 89 5.17 -14.22 -9.21
N PRO A 90 4.22 -13.91 -8.33
CA PRO A 90 2.85 -13.64 -8.74
C PRO A 90 2.76 -12.33 -9.55
N ASP A 91 1.70 -12.19 -10.34
CA ASP A 91 1.40 -10.93 -11.00
C ASP A 91 1.11 -9.83 -9.97
N LEU A 92 1.97 -8.80 -9.91
CA LEU A 92 1.86 -7.72 -8.95
C LEU A 92 0.63 -6.82 -9.16
N THR A 93 -0.03 -6.96 -10.29
CA THR A 93 -1.25 -6.19 -10.60
C THR A 93 -2.52 -6.85 -10.07
N SER A 94 -2.47 -8.16 -9.84
CA SER A 94 -3.63 -8.99 -9.49
C SER A 94 -3.30 -10.14 -8.55
N PHE A 95 -2.30 -9.99 -7.66
CA PHE A 95 -1.97 -11.07 -6.74
C PHE A 95 -3.07 -11.28 -5.69
N THR A 96 -3.25 -12.52 -5.32
CA THR A 96 -4.07 -12.90 -4.17
C THR A 96 -3.12 -13.18 -3.00
N GLY A 97 -3.09 -12.26 -2.05
CA GLY A 97 -2.27 -12.34 -0.85
C GLY A 97 -3.09 -12.65 0.40
N GLN A 98 -2.44 -12.61 1.55
CA GLN A 98 -3.12 -12.64 2.83
C GLN A 98 -3.84 -11.30 3.07
N ASN A 99 -5.11 -11.36 3.45
CA ASN A 99 -5.88 -10.17 3.78
C ASN A 99 -5.54 -9.67 5.18
N VAL A 100 -5.33 -8.37 5.30
CA VAL A 100 -5.08 -7.71 6.59
C VAL A 100 -6.31 -7.77 7.50
N SER A 101 -7.51 -7.70 6.93
CA SER A 101 -8.77 -7.77 7.68
C SER A 101 -8.97 -9.07 8.45
N ASP A 102 -8.34 -10.16 7.99
CA ASP A 102 -8.45 -11.47 8.65
C ASP A 102 -7.63 -11.52 9.94
N ILE A 103 -6.66 -10.60 10.09
CA ILE A 103 -5.70 -10.56 11.18
C ILE A 103 -5.97 -9.33 12.08
N LEU A 104 -6.16 -8.15 11.49
CA LEU A 104 -6.37 -6.89 12.19
C LEU A 104 -7.85 -6.53 12.27
N THR A 105 -8.56 -7.11 13.21
CA THR A 105 -10.00 -6.80 13.47
C THR A 105 -10.23 -5.35 13.89
N ASP A 106 -9.18 -4.66 14.36
CA ASP A 106 -9.25 -3.27 14.84
C ASP A 106 -9.11 -2.22 13.72
N MET A 107 -8.83 -2.64 12.48
CA MET A 107 -8.67 -1.75 11.33
C MET A 107 -9.66 -2.05 10.19
N PRO A 108 -10.97 -1.87 10.39
CA PRO A 108 -11.98 -2.20 9.39
C PRO A 108 -11.86 -1.36 8.10
N GLN A 109 -11.19 -0.20 8.16
CA GLN A 109 -10.91 0.66 7.01
C GLN A 109 -9.88 0.07 6.03
N CYS A 110 -9.11 -0.96 6.44
CA CYS A 110 -8.09 -1.62 5.62
C CYS A 110 -8.54 -2.99 5.11
N SER A 111 -9.83 -3.16 4.88
CA SER A 111 -10.44 -4.45 4.51
C SER A 111 -10.03 -4.98 3.12
N GLN A 112 -9.50 -4.11 2.25
CA GLN A 112 -9.04 -4.46 0.90
C GLN A 112 -7.52 -4.38 0.77
N SER A 113 -6.82 -4.55 1.88
CA SER A 113 -5.37 -4.56 1.91
C SER A 113 -4.86 -5.99 2.00
N GLN A 114 -3.90 -6.32 1.14
CA GLN A 114 -3.30 -7.64 1.03
C GLN A 114 -1.79 -7.54 1.01
N TYR A 115 -1.11 -8.59 1.46
CA TYR A 115 0.34 -8.68 1.37
C TYR A 115 0.80 -10.07 0.91
N ILE A 116 1.98 -10.09 0.33
CA ILE A 116 2.72 -11.29 -0.07
C ILE A 116 4.19 -11.13 0.32
N ALA A 117 4.88 -12.23 0.46
CA ALA A 117 6.33 -12.29 0.55
C ALA A 117 6.89 -13.08 -0.63
N ILE A 118 7.96 -12.60 -1.22
CA ILE A 118 8.72 -13.32 -2.25
C ILE A 118 10.07 -13.67 -1.64
N GLN A 119 10.31 -14.96 -1.44
CA GLN A 119 11.57 -15.47 -0.93
C GLN A 119 12.59 -15.56 -2.04
N LYS A 120 13.75 -14.94 -1.85
CA LYS A 120 14.86 -15.05 -2.77
C LYS A 120 15.56 -16.40 -2.61
N ILE A 121 15.63 -17.15 -3.70
CA ILE A 121 16.38 -18.39 -3.77
C ILE A 121 17.79 -18.06 -4.23
N TYR A 122 18.77 -18.44 -3.46
CA TYR A 122 20.17 -18.39 -3.86
C TYR A 122 20.53 -19.72 -4.52
N SER A 123 20.98 -19.69 -5.77
CA SER A 123 21.59 -20.88 -6.40
C SER A 123 22.91 -21.20 -5.70
N ASP A 124 23.30 -22.47 -5.72
CA ASP A 124 24.40 -23.08 -4.94
C ASP A 124 25.80 -22.42 -5.05
N GLY A 125 25.94 -21.38 -5.85
CA GLY A 125 27.15 -20.56 -5.97
C GLY A 125 27.06 -19.15 -5.40
N ASP A 126 25.87 -18.68 -5.06
CA ASP A 126 25.59 -17.29 -4.69
C ASP A 126 25.20 -17.16 -3.21
N VAL A 127 25.70 -18.09 -2.40
CA VAL A 127 25.46 -18.08 -0.95
C VAL A 127 25.99 -16.76 -0.41
N LEU A 128 25.12 -15.93 0.16
CA LEU A 128 25.52 -14.97 1.17
C LEU A 128 26.07 -15.76 2.38
N ARG A 129 27.20 -16.40 2.13
CA ARG A 129 27.98 -17.08 3.14
C ARG A 129 28.43 -16.01 4.12
N ASN A 130 27.81 -16.06 5.31
CA ASN A 130 28.42 -15.50 6.50
C ASN A 130 29.00 -14.09 6.34
N GLU A 131 28.18 -13.07 6.38
CA GLU A 131 28.64 -11.75 6.84
C GLU A 131 28.96 -11.75 8.35
N SER A 132 28.93 -12.91 9.01
CA SER A 132 29.45 -13.04 10.35
C SER A 132 30.97 -13.20 10.26
N LEU A 133 31.69 -12.17 10.69
CA LEU A 133 33.14 -12.22 10.99
C LEU A 133 33.47 -13.21 12.12
N ASP A 134 32.50 -13.89 12.68
CA ASP A 134 32.64 -14.87 13.75
C ASP A 134 32.70 -16.26 13.15
N MET A 135 33.95 -16.74 12.90
CA MET A 135 34.24 -18.04 12.32
C MET A 135 33.72 -19.24 13.15
N ASN A 136 33.17 -19.01 14.32
CA ASN A 136 32.70 -20.05 15.26
C ASN A 136 31.19 -20.27 15.28
N LYS A 137 30.41 -19.48 14.53
CA LYS A 137 28.96 -19.69 14.36
C LYS A 137 28.69 -20.38 13.03
N SER A 138 28.81 -21.68 13.02
CA SER A 138 28.35 -22.52 11.93
C SER A 138 26.82 -22.55 11.97
N GLY A 139 26.14 -22.02 10.95
CA GLY A 139 24.80 -22.47 10.63
C GLY A 139 23.68 -21.43 10.62
N ASP A 140 23.94 -20.14 10.80
CA ASP A 140 22.87 -19.14 10.64
C ASP A 140 22.58 -18.93 9.13
N ASN A 141 21.50 -19.53 8.66
CA ASN A 141 21.02 -19.27 7.31
C ASN A 141 20.29 -17.93 7.30
N VAL A 142 20.71 -17.03 6.41
CA VAL A 142 20.02 -15.76 6.18
C VAL A 142 19.03 -15.95 5.04
N HIS A 143 17.77 -15.70 5.32
CA HIS A 143 16.74 -15.70 4.31
C HIS A 143 16.37 -14.26 3.97
N GLU A 144 16.36 -13.92 2.67
CA GLU A 144 15.93 -12.64 2.16
C GLU A 144 14.53 -12.77 1.58
N TYR A 145 13.69 -11.84 1.94
CA TYR A 145 12.32 -11.72 1.46
C TYR A 145 12.10 -10.34 0.86
N ARG A 146 11.30 -10.28 -0.16
CA ARG A 146 10.72 -9.06 -0.69
C ARG A 146 9.24 -9.04 -0.30
N LEU A 147 8.88 -8.18 0.64
CA LEU A 147 7.51 -8.01 1.09
C LEU A 147 6.82 -6.99 0.20
N ILE A 148 5.67 -7.33 -0.32
CA ILE A 148 4.86 -6.47 -1.16
C ILE A 148 3.47 -6.42 -0.57
N ALA A 149 3.00 -5.22 -0.26
CA ALA A 149 1.64 -4.97 0.17
C ALA A 149 0.92 -4.06 -0.82
N ARG A 150 -0.34 -4.34 -1.03
CA ARG A 150 -1.23 -3.58 -1.89
C ARG A 150 -2.51 -3.29 -1.16
N SER A 151 -2.93 -2.02 -1.20
CA SER A 151 -4.23 -1.59 -0.70
C SER A 151 -5.01 -0.91 -1.81
N THR A 152 -6.32 -1.20 -1.85
CA THR A 152 -7.30 -0.52 -2.71
C THR A 152 -8.34 0.22 -1.87
N ASP A 153 -8.10 0.36 -0.56
CA ASP A 153 -8.97 1.06 0.36
C ASP A 153 -9.05 2.56 0.03
N GLY A 154 -10.21 3.15 0.32
CA GLY A 154 -10.44 4.58 0.05
C GLY A 154 -10.65 4.93 -1.44
N GLY A 155 -10.64 3.95 -2.36
CA GLY A 155 -10.83 4.19 -3.80
C GLY A 155 -9.57 4.63 -4.55
N SER A 156 -8.39 4.49 -3.92
CA SER A 156 -7.07 4.67 -4.52
C SER A 156 -6.27 3.37 -4.39
N VAL A 157 -5.28 3.17 -5.25
CA VAL A 157 -4.40 2.00 -5.19
C VAL A 157 -3.02 2.45 -4.71
N SER A 158 -2.53 1.81 -3.64
CA SER A 158 -1.16 1.99 -3.16
C SER A 158 -0.47 0.63 -3.07
N THR A 159 0.76 0.58 -3.54
CA THR A 159 1.62 -0.61 -3.43
C THR A 159 2.92 -0.20 -2.77
N ILE A 160 3.32 -0.93 -1.74
CA ILE A 160 4.56 -0.73 -1.00
C ILE A 160 5.39 -2.00 -1.12
N GLU A 161 6.68 -1.84 -1.36
CA GLU A 161 7.63 -2.94 -1.43
C GLU A 161 8.81 -2.64 -0.50
N ILE A 162 9.18 -3.63 0.33
CA ILE A 162 10.35 -3.56 1.21
C ILE A 162 11.16 -4.85 1.14
N GLY A 163 12.48 -4.72 1.33
CA GLY A 163 13.36 -5.87 1.57
C GLY A 163 13.37 -6.23 3.05
N TYR A 164 13.23 -7.51 3.36
CA TYR A 164 13.27 -8.04 4.71
C TYR A 164 14.29 -9.18 4.81
N ARG A 165 15.12 -9.17 5.86
CA ARG A 165 16.11 -10.21 6.11
C ARG A 165 15.88 -10.82 7.48
N ARG A 166 15.86 -12.15 7.53
CA ARG A 166 15.76 -12.90 8.77
C ARG A 166 16.91 -13.90 8.89
N ARG A 167 17.48 -13.99 10.10
CA ARG A 167 18.47 -15.02 10.49
C ARG A 167 17.77 -16.09 11.32
N PHE A 168 18.16 -17.34 11.06
CA PHE A 168 17.67 -18.52 11.77
C PHE A 168 18.82 -19.28 12.41
#